data_1eb87697dbb6226cb6892495029c976d
#
_entry.id   1eb87697dbb6226cb6892495029c976d
#
_cell.length_a   1.000
_cell.length_b   1.000
_cell.length_c   1.000
_cell.angle_alpha   90.00
_cell.angle_beta   90.00
_cell.angle_gamma   90.00
#
_symmetry.space_group_name_H-M   'P 1'
#
loop_
_entity.id
_entity.type
_entity.pdbx_description
1 polymer ?
#
loop_
_entity_poly.entity_id
_entity_poly.type
_entity_poly.pdbx_seq_one_letter_code
_entity_poly.pdbx_strand_id
1 'polypeptide(L)' 'MAQIDAEVELKRTTADRLIAYRSRSGAGGLRALAARCRGIHAETLHRMCMRERFPIRMWRAVSAALDEIEKEGNEYED' A
#
# COMPACT_ATOMS: atom_id res chain seq x y z
N MET A 1 -3.62 24.63 2.98
CA MET A 1 -3.63 24.01 1.66
C MET A 1 -2.59 22.91 1.51
N ALA A 2 -1.45 23.05 2.17
CA ALA A 2 -0.42 22.02 2.14
C ALA A 2 -0.92 20.68 2.68
N GLN A 3 -1.85 20.69 3.65
CA GLN A 3 -2.38 19.47 4.23
C GLN A 3 -3.22 18.66 3.24
N ILE A 4 -4.04 19.35 2.45
CA ILE A 4 -4.87 18.68 1.45
C ILE A 4 -3.99 18.05 0.37
N ASP A 5 -2.99 18.80 -0.06
CA ASP A 5 -2.05 18.31 -1.06
C ASP A 5 -1.27 17.11 -0.55
N ALA A 6 -0.88 17.12 0.72
CA ALA A 6 -0.15 16.02 1.33
C ALA A 6 -0.98 14.74 1.37
N GLU A 7 -2.27 14.85 1.69
CA GLU A 7 -3.15 13.68 1.71
C GLU A 7 -3.39 13.13 0.31
N VAL A 8 -3.63 14.01 -0.66
CA VAL A 8 -3.81 13.61 -2.06
C VAL A 8 -2.55 12.94 -2.58
N GLU A 9 -1.39 13.50 -2.26
CA GLU A 9 -0.11 12.95 -2.66
C GLU A 9 0.11 11.58 -2.04
N LEU A 10 -0.22 11.42 -0.76
CA LEU A 10 -0.07 10.12 -0.08
C LEU A 10 -0.94 9.06 -0.74
N LYS A 11 -2.19 9.38 -1.04
CA LYS A 11 -3.10 8.44 -1.69
C LYS A 11 -2.57 8.02 -3.06
N ARG A 12 -2.12 8.99 -3.84
CA ARG A 12 -1.61 8.72 -5.19
C ARG A 12 -0.33 7.89 -5.16
N THR A 13 0.64 8.29 -4.35
CA THR A 13 1.90 7.59 -4.27
C THR A 13 1.72 6.19 -3.70
N THR A 14 0.86 6.04 -2.70
CA THR A 14 0.59 4.73 -2.11
C THR A 14 -0.11 3.82 -3.12
N ALA A 15 -1.07 4.35 -3.87
CA ALA A 15 -1.76 3.58 -4.91
C ALA A 15 -0.76 3.11 -5.97
N ASP A 16 0.13 3.99 -6.41
CA ASP A 16 1.15 3.64 -7.41
C ASP A 16 2.09 2.56 -6.88
N ARG A 17 2.52 2.68 -5.62
CA ARG A 17 3.38 1.69 -4.98
C ARG A 17 2.67 0.34 -4.86
N LEU A 18 1.39 0.38 -4.51
CA LEU A 18 0.58 -0.83 -4.36
C LEU A 18 0.43 -1.55 -5.70
N ILE A 19 0.16 -0.80 -6.76
CA ILE A 19 0.06 -1.36 -8.10
C ILE A 19 1.38 -1.99 -8.53
N ALA A 20 2.48 -1.30 -8.28
CA ALA A 20 3.81 -1.81 -8.60
C ALA A 20 4.12 -3.08 -7.81
N TYR A 21 3.77 -3.09 -6.53
CA TYR A 21 3.97 -4.26 -5.68
C TYR A 21 3.17 -5.47 -6.20
N ARG A 22 1.91 -5.24 -6.55
CA ARG A 22 1.06 -6.28 -7.11
C ARG A 22 1.64 -6.84 -8.40
N SER A 23 2.16 -5.97 -9.26
CA SER A 23 2.75 -6.39 -10.53
C SER A 23 3.95 -7.29 -10.32
N ARG A 24 4.78 -7.00 -9.32
CA ARG A 24 5.96 -7.80 -9.01
C ARG A 24 5.63 -9.12 -8.33
N SER A 25 4.66 -9.09 -7.43
CA SER A 25 4.39 -10.20 -6.52
C SER A 25 3.21 -11.07 -6.93
N GLY A 26 2.39 -10.58 -7.86
CA GLY A 26 1.18 -11.30 -8.26
C GLY A 26 0.09 -11.25 -7.20
N ALA A 27 -0.93 -12.09 -7.39
CA ALA A 27 -2.09 -12.10 -6.49
C ALA A 27 -1.73 -12.50 -5.06
N GLY A 28 -0.75 -13.40 -4.91
CA GLY A 28 -0.29 -13.83 -3.59
C GLY A 28 0.35 -12.70 -2.80
N GLY A 29 0.91 -11.71 -3.50
CA GLY A 29 1.53 -10.56 -2.86
C GLY A 29 0.54 -9.71 -2.09
N LEU A 30 -0.67 -9.53 -2.61
CA LEU A 30 -1.69 -8.76 -1.91
C LEU A 30 -2.12 -9.45 -0.61
N ARG A 31 -2.16 -10.77 -0.59
CA ARG A 31 -2.44 -11.51 0.64
C ARG A 31 -1.37 -11.29 1.69
N ALA A 32 -0.13 -11.35 1.28
CA ALA A 32 0.99 -11.15 2.19
C ALA A 32 0.97 -9.72 2.74
N LEU A 33 0.68 -8.74 1.89
CA LEU A 33 0.59 -7.36 2.32
C LEU A 33 -0.60 -7.16 3.27
N ALA A 34 -1.74 -7.77 2.97
CA ALA A 34 -2.93 -7.67 3.81
C ALA A 34 -2.67 -8.21 5.22
N ALA A 35 -1.87 -9.26 5.33
CA ALA A 35 -1.51 -9.84 6.62
C ALA A 35 -0.75 -8.85 7.51
N ARG A 36 -0.09 -7.87 6.90
CA ARG A 36 0.64 -6.82 7.63
C ARG A 36 -0.24 -5.61 7.94
N CYS A 37 -1.40 -5.53 7.30
CA CYS A 37 -2.34 -4.42 7.48
C CYS A 37 -3.50 -4.88 8.35
N ARG A 38 -3.59 -4.40 9.56
CA ARG A 38 -4.68 -4.79 10.46
C ARG A 38 -6.02 -4.27 9.92
N GLY A 39 -6.96 -5.18 9.76
CA GLY A 39 -8.30 -4.82 9.35
C GLY A 39 -8.47 -4.55 7.86
N ILE A 40 -7.44 -4.82 7.07
CA ILE A 40 -7.52 -4.65 5.62
C ILE A 40 -7.33 -6.02 4.97
N HIS A 41 -8.26 -6.39 4.11
CA HIS A 41 -8.23 -7.68 3.41
C HIS A 41 -7.63 -7.53 2.02
N ALA A 42 -7.17 -8.64 1.45
CA ALA A 42 -6.57 -8.63 0.12
C ALA A 42 -7.52 -8.06 -0.93
N GLU A 43 -8.81 -8.36 -0.81
CA GLU A 43 -9.81 -7.83 -1.72
C GLU A 43 -9.88 -6.31 -1.64
N THR A 44 -9.79 -5.76 -0.42
CA THR A 44 -9.78 -4.32 -0.22
C THR A 44 -8.56 -3.70 -0.89
N LEU A 45 -7.40 -4.34 -0.75
CA LEU A 45 -6.18 -3.85 -1.40
C LEU A 45 -6.34 -3.84 -2.92
N HIS A 46 -7.00 -4.85 -3.48
CA HIS A 46 -7.27 -4.88 -4.90
C HIS A 46 -8.13 -3.68 -5.34
N ARG A 47 -9.15 -3.36 -4.54
CA ARG A 47 -10.02 -2.21 -4.82
C ARG A 47 -9.24 -0.89 -4.69
N MET A 48 -8.32 -0.81 -3.75
CA MET A 48 -7.46 0.36 -3.61
C MET A 48 -6.57 0.52 -4.86
N CYS A 49 -6.13 -0.58 -5.45
CA CYS A 49 -5.40 -0.53 -6.73
C CYS A 49 -6.25 0.08 -7.85
N MET A 50 -7.57 -0.09 -7.75
CA MET A 50 -8.49 0.46 -8.74
C MET A 50 -8.88 1.90 -8.42
N ARG A 51 -8.22 2.50 -7.45
CA ARG A 51 -8.38 3.90 -7.06
C ARG A 51 -9.78 4.24 -6.55
N GLU A 52 -10.44 3.26 -5.92
CA GLU A 52 -11.69 3.53 -5.23
C GLU A 52 -11.42 4.40 -4.00
N ARG A 53 -12.46 5.07 -3.53
CA ARG A 53 -12.33 5.97 -2.39
C ARG A 53 -12.24 5.21 -1.09
N PHE A 54 -11.20 5.49 -0.31
CA PHE A 54 -11.01 4.91 1.01
C PHE A 54 -10.52 6.00 1.97
N PRO A 55 -10.79 5.85 3.28
CA PRO A 55 -10.30 6.82 4.27
C PRO A 55 -8.78 6.91 4.26
N ILE A 56 -8.27 8.10 4.57
CA ILE A 56 -6.81 8.33 4.58
C ILE A 56 -6.09 7.39 5.55
N ARG A 57 -6.73 6.99 6.65
CA ARG A 57 -6.11 6.07 7.62
C ARG A 57 -5.76 4.73 6.98
N MET A 58 -6.57 4.28 6.03
CA MET A 58 -6.29 3.03 5.32
C MET A 58 -5.10 3.17 4.40
N TRP A 59 -5.00 4.31 3.71
CA TRP A 59 -3.83 4.58 2.86
C TRP A 59 -2.56 4.66 3.68
N ARG A 60 -2.63 5.25 4.88
CA ARG A 60 -1.49 5.33 5.77
C ARG A 60 -1.06 3.94 6.24
N ALA A 61 -2.01 3.07 6.56
CA ALA A 61 -1.72 1.71 6.99
C ALA A 61 -1.03 0.92 5.86
N VAL A 62 -1.53 1.05 4.64
CA VAL A 62 -0.93 0.38 3.49
C VAL A 62 0.48 0.93 3.22
N SER A 63 0.64 2.24 3.29
CA SER A 63 1.95 2.87 3.08
C SER A 63 2.97 2.35 4.10
N ALA A 64 2.57 2.27 5.37
CA ALA A 64 3.45 1.77 6.42
C ALA A 64 3.84 0.30 6.18
N ALA A 65 2.88 -0.51 5.76
CA ALA A 65 3.16 -1.92 5.47
C ALA A 65 4.11 -2.08 4.29
N LEU A 66 3.95 -1.26 3.25
CA LEU A 66 4.85 -1.26 2.11
C LEU A 66 6.26 -0.84 2.51
N ASP A 67 6.37 0.16 3.39
CA ASP A 67 7.66 0.60 3.91
C ASP A 67 8.37 -0.54 4.64
N GLU A 68 7.65 -1.31 5.44
CA GLU A 68 8.23 -2.44 6.14
C GLU A 68 8.76 -3.50 5.18
N ILE A 69 8.00 -3.80 4.13
CA ILE A 69 8.40 -4.78 3.14
C ILE A 69 9.66 -4.32 2.40
N GLU A 70 9.70 -3.06 2.02
CA GLU A 70 10.86 -2.50 1.33
C GLU A 70 12.10 -2.51 2.22
N LYS A 71 11.92 -2.23 3.51
CA LYS A 71 13.00 -2.26 4.47
C LYS A 71 13.57 -3.66 4.62
N GLU A 72 12.70 -4.67 4.68
CA GLU A 72 13.12 -6.07 4.77
C GLU A 72 13.91 -6.49 3.53
N GLY A 73 13.44 -6.06 2.36
CA GLY A 73 14.13 -6.34 1.11
C GLY A 73 15.53 -5.74 1.08
N ASN A 74 15.66 -4.52 1.56
CA ASN A 74 16.95 -3.84 1.60
C ASN A 74 17.93 -4.53 2.54
N GLU A 75 17.44 -5.07 3.65
CA GLU A 75 18.28 -5.80 4.59
C GLU A 75 18.89 -7.05 3.96
N TYR A 76 18.16 -7.70 3.09
CA TYR A 76 18.63 -8.91 2.44
C TYR A 76 19.64 -8.64 1.33
N GLU A 77 19.60 -7.47 0.76
CA GLU A 77 20.49 -7.12 -0.33
C GLU A 77 21.89 -6.77 0.14
N ASP A 78 22.04 -6.45 1.38
CA ASP A 78 23.36 -6.20 1.95
C ASP A 78 24.04 -7.51 2.31
#